data_84d69e2ff44ef42e5d2eb9b6382cea1d
#
_entry.id   84d69e2ff44ef42e5d2eb9b6382cea1d
#
_cell.length_a   1.000
_cell.length_b   1.000
_cell.length_c   1.000
_cell.angle_alpha   90.00
_cell.angle_beta   90.00
_cell.angle_gamma   90.00
#
_symmetry.space_group_name_H-M   'P 1'
#
loop_
_entity.id
_entity.type
_entity.pdbx_description
1 polymer ?
#
loop_
_entity_poly.entity_id
_entity_poly.type
_entity_poly.pdbx_seq_one_letter_code
_entity_poly.pdbx_strand_id
1 'polypeptide(L)'
;MTTSTPLRLAATCLPINQANGGDIEVLMVRRNPELSFGGMWTFPGGVVEAEDGPVPNPLDEDTQRWEEPSLLATAATAAVRETIEETALICLPGALGWYSHWIPPKVGPPKRFATWFFLAPEHHGEIVVDESENSEARWVTASDALQMCADGLFPLALPTWITLDDLRTAKDVNALMDATITGGPKWYHTHALGPVGPREEDRRALCWSGDASYGSGEPDTPGPRNRVVIDKSFAVLDRIVSA
;
A
#
# COMPACT_ATOMS: atom_id res chain seq x y z
N MET A 1 -24.22 13.46 -12.79
CA MET A 1 -23.80 13.06 -11.44
C MET A 1 -22.93 11.82 -11.61
N THR A 2 -21.62 11.96 -11.47
CA THR A 2 -20.70 10.80 -11.47
C THR A 2 -20.91 10.07 -10.15
N THR A 3 -21.54 8.89 -10.21
CA THR A 3 -21.66 8.03 -9.03
C THR A 3 -20.25 7.60 -8.60
N SER A 4 -19.84 7.93 -7.39
CA SER A 4 -18.58 7.42 -6.84
C SER A 4 -18.65 5.92 -6.70
N THR A 5 -17.58 5.23 -7.08
CA THR A 5 -17.47 3.78 -6.85
C THR A 5 -17.47 3.51 -5.35
N PRO A 6 -18.28 2.54 -4.86
CA PRO A 6 -18.29 2.20 -3.44
C PRO A 6 -16.89 1.82 -2.93
N LEU A 7 -16.53 2.33 -1.75
CA LEU A 7 -15.30 1.98 -1.07
C LEU A 7 -15.49 0.66 -0.31
N ARG A 8 -14.56 -0.28 -0.47
CA ARG A 8 -14.48 -1.51 0.30
C ARG A 8 -13.28 -1.47 1.23
N LEU A 9 -13.34 -2.21 2.32
CA LEU A 9 -12.22 -2.34 3.25
C LEU A 9 -11.29 -3.46 2.80
N ALA A 10 -9.98 -3.25 2.92
CA ALA A 10 -8.97 -4.25 2.63
C ALA A 10 -7.82 -4.13 3.62
N ALA A 11 -7.05 -5.18 3.79
CA ALA A 11 -5.89 -5.18 4.63
C ALA A 11 -4.75 -5.99 4.00
N THR A 12 -3.53 -5.55 4.22
CA THR A 12 -2.32 -6.12 3.63
C THR A 12 -1.28 -6.30 4.72
N CYS A 13 -0.67 -7.47 4.75
CA CYS A 13 0.44 -7.80 5.63
C CYS A 13 1.75 -7.73 4.84
N LEU A 14 2.76 -7.13 5.45
CA LEU A 14 4.13 -7.07 4.95
C LEU A 14 5.01 -7.91 5.88
N PRO A 15 5.11 -9.23 5.68
CA PRO A 15 6.12 -10.02 6.39
C PRO A 15 7.50 -9.49 6.02
N ILE A 16 8.31 -9.15 7.02
CA ILE A 16 9.64 -8.54 6.83
C ILE A 16 10.71 -9.32 7.60
N ASN A 17 11.88 -9.43 6.98
CA ASN A 17 13.07 -10.05 7.56
C ASN A 17 14.26 -9.12 7.49
N GLN A 18 15.20 -9.31 8.41
CA GLN A 18 16.53 -8.73 8.29
C GLN A 18 17.36 -9.58 7.32
N ALA A 19 17.66 -9.03 6.14
CA ALA A 19 18.50 -9.72 5.17
C ALA A 19 19.98 -9.72 5.55
N ASN A 20 20.73 -10.65 4.98
CA ASN A 20 22.20 -10.62 5.07
C ASN A 20 22.72 -9.37 4.35
N GLY A 21 23.45 -8.51 5.07
CA GLY A 21 23.98 -7.24 4.52
C GLY A 21 23.28 -6.00 5.03
N GLY A 22 22.27 -6.12 5.88
CA GLY A 22 21.62 -5.01 6.57
C GLY A 22 20.42 -4.41 5.83
N ASP A 23 20.00 -4.99 4.72
CA ASP A 23 18.77 -4.59 4.05
C ASP A 23 17.56 -5.31 4.68
N ILE A 24 16.35 -4.78 4.44
CA ILE A 24 15.10 -5.44 4.82
C ILE A 24 14.54 -6.16 3.61
N GLU A 25 14.25 -7.44 3.77
CA GLU A 25 13.47 -8.22 2.81
C GLU A 25 12.00 -8.20 3.18
N VAL A 26 11.16 -8.19 2.17
CA VAL A 26 9.71 -8.29 2.31
C VAL A 26 9.18 -9.42 1.46
N LEU A 27 8.18 -10.14 1.97
CA LEU A 27 7.50 -11.18 1.19
C LEU A 27 6.55 -10.53 0.18
N MET A 28 6.70 -10.89 -1.08
CA MET A 28 5.84 -10.48 -2.17
C MET A 28 5.19 -11.70 -2.81
N VAL A 29 3.94 -11.56 -3.24
CA VAL A 29 3.21 -12.56 -4.02
C VAL A 29 2.88 -12.02 -5.40
N ARG A 30 2.88 -12.88 -6.41
CA ARG A 30 2.51 -12.54 -7.78
C ARG A 30 1.10 -13.01 -8.05
N ARG A 31 0.20 -12.09 -8.32
CA ARG A 31 -1.19 -12.43 -8.61
C ARG A 31 -1.32 -13.28 -9.89
N ASN A 32 -2.21 -14.26 -9.81
CA ASN A 32 -2.52 -15.09 -10.96
C ASN A 32 -2.92 -14.21 -12.16
N PRO A 33 -2.29 -14.37 -13.34
CA PRO A 33 -2.54 -13.55 -14.52
C PRO A 33 -3.99 -13.49 -14.99
N GLU A 34 -4.81 -14.49 -14.64
CA GLU A 34 -6.24 -14.55 -15.01
C GLU A 34 -7.16 -13.72 -14.12
N LEU A 35 -6.64 -13.19 -13.00
CA LEU A 35 -7.40 -12.40 -12.03
C LEU A 35 -7.26 -10.88 -12.26
N SER A 36 -8.07 -10.10 -11.54
CA SER A 36 -7.92 -8.64 -11.48
C SER A 36 -6.54 -8.26 -10.99
N PHE A 37 -5.86 -7.34 -11.68
CA PHE A 37 -4.44 -7.00 -11.47
C PHE A 37 -3.48 -8.16 -11.70
N GLY A 38 -3.85 -9.10 -12.59
CA GLY A 38 -3.08 -10.30 -12.89
C GLY A 38 -1.66 -10.02 -13.31
N GLY A 39 -0.74 -10.83 -12.82
CA GLY A 39 0.70 -10.72 -13.08
C GLY A 39 1.43 -9.65 -12.29
N MET A 40 0.73 -8.77 -11.55
CA MET A 40 1.36 -7.79 -10.66
C MET A 40 1.85 -8.44 -9.38
N TRP A 41 2.94 -7.90 -8.86
CA TRP A 41 3.45 -8.25 -7.55
C TRP A 41 2.85 -7.34 -6.48
N THR A 42 2.46 -7.93 -5.36
CA THR A 42 1.87 -7.25 -4.22
C THR A 42 2.33 -7.91 -2.92
N PHE A 43 2.05 -7.28 -1.80
CA PHE A 43 2.15 -7.94 -0.50
C PHE A 43 0.92 -8.84 -0.31
N PRO A 44 0.99 -9.91 0.47
CA PRO A 44 -0.17 -10.71 0.85
C PRO A 44 -1.28 -9.85 1.44
N GLY A 45 -2.52 -10.10 1.05
CA GLY A 45 -3.65 -9.36 1.57
C GLY A 45 -4.86 -9.34 0.65
N GLY A 46 -6.00 -8.98 1.23
CA GLY A 46 -7.28 -8.99 0.53
C GLY A 46 -8.35 -8.16 1.22
N VAL A 47 -9.58 -8.53 0.96
CA VAL A 47 -10.77 -7.82 1.44
C VAL A 47 -11.05 -8.19 2.90
N VAL A 48 -11.44 -7.18 3.68
CA VAL A 48 -11.99 -7.43 5.03
C VAL A 48 -13.36 -8.07 4.89
N GLU A 49 -13.52 -9.26 5.44
CA GLU A 49 -14.77 -10.03 5.43
C GLU A 49 -15.48 -9.95 6.80
N ALA A 50 -16.72 -10.41 6.85
CA ALA A 50 -17.55 -10.30 8.06
C ALA A 50 -17.00 -11.14 9.23
N GLU A 51 -16.30 -12.23 8.95
CA GLU A 51 -15.63 -13.09 9.93
C GLU A 51 -14.41 -12.45 10.59
N ASP A 52 -13.78 -11.47 9.96
CA ASP A 52 -12.62 -10.77 10.53
C ASP A 52 -13.00 -9.87 11.71
N GLY A 53 -14.25 -9.40 11.75
CA GLY A 53 -14.77 -8.57 12.83
C GLY A 53 -15.75 -7.51 12.37
N PRO A 54 -16.13 -6.58 13.27
CA PRO A 54 -17.12 -5.56 12.96
C PRO A 54 -16.59 -4.53 11.96
N VAL A 55 -17.43 -4.20 10.97
CA VAL A 55 -17.17 -3.14 9.99
C VAL A 55 -18.26 -2.07 10.03
N PRO A 56 -17.95 -0.79 9.76
CA PRO A 56 -18.94 0.28 9.68
C PRO A 56 -19.95 0.03 8.56
N ASN A 57 -21.24 0.26 8.86
CA ASN A 57 -22.30 0.19 7.87
C ASN A 57 -23.41 1.23 8.19
N PRO A 58 -23.58 2.29 7.39
CA PRO A 58 -22.83 2.57 6.15
C PRO A 58 -21.39 3.00 6.41
N LEU A 59 -20.50 2.74 5.44
CA LEU A 59 -19.16 3.26 5.42
C LEU A 59 -19.14 4.64 4.75
N ASP A 60 -18.80 5.67 5.51
CA ASP A 60 -18.64 7.04 5.02
C ASP A 60 -17.16 7.44 5.11
N GLU A 61 -16.48 7.49 3.98
CA GLU A 61 -15.04 7.76 3.92
C GLU A 61 -14.64 9.15 4.43
N ASP A 62 -15.55 10.13 4.40
CA ASP A 62 -15.25 11.50 4.82
C ASP A 62 -15.33 11.68 6.34
N THR A 63 -16.07 10.84 7.05
CA THR A 63 -16.28 10.90 8.49
C THR A 63 -15.73 9.69 9.24
N GLN A 64 -15.27 8.66 8.53
CA GLN A 64 -14.76 7.44 9.13
C GLN A 64 -13.46 7.70 9.93
N ARG A 65 -13.46 7.23 11.17
CA ARG A 65 -12.27 7.18 12.01
C ARG A 65 -11.51 5.88 11.73
N TRP A 66 -10.52 5.97 10.87
CA TRP A 66 -9.74 4.79 10.41
C TRP A 66 -8.86 4.19 11.52
N GLU A 67 -8.53 4.97 12.54
CA GLU A 67 -7.78 4.59 13.73
C GLU A 67 -8.66 3.97 14.84
N GLU A 68 -9.97 3.80 14.62
CA GLU A 68 -10.84 3.19 15.61
C GLU A 68 -10.33 1.79 16.00
N PRO A 69 -10.08 1.51 17.30
CA PRO A 69 -9.41 0.27 17.72
C PRO A 69 -10.10 -1.01 17.26
N SER A 70 -11.44 -1.03 17.25
CA SER A 70 -12.21 -2.19 16.78
C SER A 70 -12.02 -2.44 15.29
N LEU A 71 -12.02 -1.37 14.48
CA LEU A 71 -11.82 -1.45 13.04
C LEU A 71 -10.37 -1.81 12.71
N LEU A 72 -9.41 -1.26 13.45
CA LEU A 72 -7.99 -1.60 13.29
C LEU A 72 -7.74 -3.08 13.62
N ALA A 73 -8.36 -3.60 14.69
CA ALA A 73 -8.28 -5.02 15.02
C ALA A 73 -8.89 -5.92 13.93
N THR A 74 -10.05 -5.52 13.38
CA THR A 74 -10.68 -6.21 12.25
C THR A 74 -9.75 -6.25 11.03
N ALA A 75 -9.15 -5.11 10.67
CA ALA A 75 -8.21 -5.03 9.55
C ALA A 75 -6.94 -5.88 9.79
N ALA A 76 -6.41 -5.90 11.02
CA ALA A 76 -5.27 -6.73 11.37
C ALA A 76 -5.60 -8.24 11.28
N THR A 77 -6.81 -8.64 11.69
CA THR A 77 -7.30 -10.02 11.55
C THR A 77 -7.37 -10.42 10.07
N ALA A 78 -7.97 -9.57 9.22
CA ALA A 78 -8.03 -9.79 7.77
C ALA A 78 -6.63 -9.95 7.16
N ALA A 79 -5.67 -9.07 7.51
CA ALA A 79 -4.32 -9.13 6.99
C ALA A 79 -3.62 -10.45 7.33
N VAL A 80 -3.80 -10.95 8.55
CA VAL A 80 -3.23 -12.25 8.98
C VAL A 80 -3.91 -13.41 8.27
N ARG A 81 -5.27 -13.42 8.20
CA ARG A 81 -6.02 -14.47 7.51
C ARG A 81 -5.60 -14.60 6.06
N GLU A 82 -5.61 -13.49 5.31
CA GLU A 82 -5.21 -13.45 3.90
C GLU A 82 -3.76 -13.93 3.70
N THR A 83 -2.85 -13.54 4.60
CA THR A 83 -1.45 -14.02 4.52
C THR A 83 -1.35 -15.53 4.67
N ILE A 84 -2.12 -16.11 5.60
CA ILE A 84 -2.16 -17.56 5.79
C ILE A 84 -2.77 -18.24 4.55
N GLU A 85 -3.87 -17.73 4.03
CA GLU A 85 -4.57 -18.27 2.86
C GLU A 85 -3.68 -18.25 1.61
N GLU A 86 -3.02 -17.12 1.35
CA GLU A 86 -2.20 -16.92 0.16
C GLU A 86 -0.81 -17.59 0.22
N THR A 87 -0.23 -17.76 1.41
CA THR A 87 1.18 -18.15 1.56
C THR A 87 1.47 -19.23 2.60
N ALA A 88 0.48 -19.67 3.36
CA ALA A 88 0.62 -20.52 4.56
C ALA A 88 1.54 -19.93 5.67
N LEU A 89 2.05 -18.71 5.50
CA LEU A 89 2.87 -18.05 6.51
C LEU A 89 1.99 -17.49 7.63
N ILE A 90 2.34 -17.76 8.88
CA ILE A 90 1.60 -17.30 10.06
C ILE A 90 2.29 -16.08 10.63
N CYS A 91 1.67 -14.91 10.50
CA CYS A 91 2.11 -13.69 11.15
C CYS A 91 1.48 -13.56 12.53
N LEU A 92 2.24 -13.07 13.53
CA LEU A 92 1.75 -12.90 14.89
C LEU A 92 0.95 -11.59 15.03
N PRO A 93 -0.37 -11.63 15.29
CA PRO A 93 -1.20 -10.42 15.33
C PRO A 93 -0.73 -9.37 16.35
N GLY A 94 -0.19 -9.82 17.50
CA GLY A 94 0.31 -8.92 18.56
C GLY A 94 1.62 -8.19 18.23
N ALA A 95 2.32 -8.59 17.15
CA ALA A 95 3.57 -7.99 16.69
C ALA A 95 3.41 -7.12 15.44
N LEU A 96 2.18 -6.95 14.95
CA LEU A 96 1.93 -6.13 13.77
C LEU A 96 2.13 -4.63 14.07
N GLY A 97 2.85 -3.95 13.18
CA GLY A 97 2.97 -2.49 13.18
C GLY A 97 2.10 -1.86 12.08
N TRP A 98 1.13 -1.02 12.44
CA TRP A 98 0.35 -0.30 11.43
C TRP A 98 1.20 0.74 10.71
N TYR A 99 1.63 0.41 9.49
CA TYR A 99 2.60 1.17 8.71
C TYR A 99 1.98 2.30 7.91
N SER A 100 0.88 2.01 7.20
CA SER A 100 0.21 3.03 6.38
C SER A 100 -1.25 2.71 6.14
N HIS A 101 -2.00 3.73 5.73
CA HIS A 101 -3.39 3.62 5.31
C HIS A 101 -3.60 4.30 3.97
N TRP A 102 -4.20 3.59 3.04
CA TRP A 102 -4.41 4.01 1.67
C TRP A 102 -5.89 4.15 1.32
N ILE A 103 -6.28 5.30 0.77
CA ILE A 103 -7.59 5.51 0.14
C ILE A 103 -7.36 6.03 -1.27
N PRO A 104 -7.87 5.36 -2.32
CA PRO A 104 -7.76 5.82 -3.70
C PRO A 104 -8.69 7.02 -3.96
N PRO A 105 -8.45 7.79 -5.04
CA PRO A 105 -9.31 8.90 -5.41
C PRO A 105 -10.78 8.49 -5.55
N LYS A 106 -11.71 9.41 -5.25
CA LYS A 106 -13.16 9.17 -5.38
C LYS A 106 -13.60 8.86 -6.81
N VAL A 107 -12.87 9.39 -7.79
CA VAL A 107 -13.17 9.26 -9.22
C VAL A 107 -11.98 8.61 -9.92
N GLY A 108 -12.24 7.67 -10.79
CA GLY A 108 -11.24 7.04 -11.67
C GLY A 108 -11.19 5.52 -11.56
N PRO A 109 -10.80 4.90 -10.44
CA PRO A 109 -10.68 3.44 -10.39
C PRO A 109 -12.07 2.76 -10.37
N PRO A 110 -12.23 1.65 -11.09
CA PRO A 110 -13.49 0.88 -11.14
C PRO A 110 -13.78 0.13 -9.83
N LYS A 111 -12.76 -0.09 -9.02
CA LYS A 111 -12.84 -0.67 -7.68
C LYS A 111 -12.03 0.21 -6.73
N ARG A 112 -12.54 0.47 -5.54
CA ARG A 112 -11.89 1.29 -4.53
C ARG A 112 -11.75 0.51 -3.23
N PHE A 113 -10.55 0.52 -2.65
CA PHE A 113 -10.26 -0.13 -1.39
C PHE A 113 -9.59 0.85 -0.42
N ALA A 114 -10.16 1.02 0.78
CA ALA A 114 -9.45 1.59 1.91
C ALA A 114 -8.60 0.47 2.51
N THR A 115 -7.27 0.59 2.42
CA THR A 115 -6.36 -0.52 2.73
C THR A 115 -5.41 -0.17 3.85
N TRP A 116 -5.42 -0.96 4.91
CA TRP A 116 -4.40 -0.95 5.96
C TRP A 116 -3.20 -1.78 5.55
N PHE A 117 -2.00 -1.26 5.78
CA PHE A 117 -0.73 -1.94 5.56
C PHE A 117 -0.06 -2.17 6.90
N PHE A 118 0.23 -3.43 7.23
CA PHE A 118 0.85 -3.82 8.48
C PHE A 118 2.21 -4.45 8.26
N LEU A 119 3.26 -3.94 8.90
CA LEU A 119 4.54 -4.64 9.02
C LEU A 119 4.40 -5.83 9.95
N ALA A 120 4.95 -6.97 9.56
CA ALA A 120 4.92 -8.21 10.34
C ALA A 120 6.34 -8.77 10.50
N PRO A 121 7.09 -8.34 11.53
CA PRO A 121 8.46 -8.80 11.79
C PRO A 121 8.49 -10.20 12.41
N GLU A 122 7.40 -10.63 13.06
CA GLU A 122 7.29 -11.94 13.71
C GLU A 122 6.34 -12.83 12.93
N HIS A 123 6.91 -13.83 12.27
CA HIS A 123 6.17 -14.81 11.48
C HIS A 123 6.88 -16.16 11.50
N HIS A 124 6.17 -17.23 11.17
CA HIS A 124 6.71 -18.57 11.07
C HIS A 124 5.93 -19.43 10.07
N GLY A 125 6.50 -20.53 9.66
CA GLY A 125 5.95 -21.47 8.69
C GLY A 125 6.78 -21.50 7.40
N GLU A 126 6.49 -22.48 6.56
CA GLU A 126 7.04 -22.58 5.22
C GLU A 126 6.06 -21.93 4.23
N ILE A 127 6.60 -21.24 3.23
CA ILE A 127 5.77 -20.61 2.22
C ILE A 127 5.20 -21.67 1.30
N VAL A 128 3.88 -21.75 1.24
CA VAL A 128 3.11 -22.55 0.30
C VAL A 128 2.12 -21.63 -0.39
N VAL A 129 2.35 -21.37 -1.67
CA VAL A 129 1.51 -20.45 -2.46
C VAL A 129 0.17 -21.10 -2.78
N ASP A 130 -0.92 -20.39 -2.56
CA ASP A 130 -2.21 -20.78 -3.12
C ASP A 130 -2.24 -20.44 -4.62
N GLU A 131 -2.06 -21.48 -5.45
CA GLU A 131 -2.01 -21.35 -6.91
C GLU A 131 -3.33 -20.86 -7.53
N SER A 132 -4.44 -20.88 -6.80
CA SER A 132 -5.72 -20.34 -7.28
C SER A 132 -5.71 -18.81 -7.33
N GLU A 133 -4.98 -18.16 -6.43
CA GLU A 133 -4.92 -16.70 -6.34
C GLU A 133 -3.57 -16.12 -6.77
N ASN A 134 -2.48 -16.80 -6.47
CA ASN A 134 -1.13 -16.35 -6.72
C ASN A 134 -0.30 -17.40 -7.44
N SER A 135 0.57 -16.98 -8.34
CA SER A 135 1.43 -17.88 -9.12
C SER A 135 2.83 -18.05 -8.55
N GLU A 136 3.24 -17.16 -7.65
CA GLU A 136 4.60 -17.15 -7.11
C GLU A 136 4.64 -16.35 -5.80
N ALA A 137 5.54 -16.73 -4.88
CA ALA A 137 5.90 -15.92 -3.73
C ALA A 137 7.43 -15.79 -3.65
N ARG A 138 7.91 -14.61 -3.21
CA ARG A 138 9.33 -14.32 -3.17
C ARG A 138 9.68 -13.35 -2.04
N TRP A 139 10.73 -13.67 -1.29
CA TRP A 139 11.43 -12.70 -0.47
C TRP A 139 12.31 -11.84 -1.37
N VAL A 140 12.22 -10.52 -1.22
CA VAL A 140 12.95 -9.56 -2.05
C VAL A 140 13.26 -8.31 -1.23
N THR A 141 14.45 -7.74 -1.42
CA THR A 141 14.74 -6.41 -0.85
C THR A 141 13.92 -5.35 -1.57
N ALA A 142 13.57 -4.27 -0.86
CA ALA A 142 12.84 -3.17 -1.47
C ALA A 142 13.60 -2.58 -2.68
N SER A 143 14.94 -2.49 -2.59
CA SER A 143 15.79 -1.99 -3.67
C SER A 143 15.76 -2.89 -4.90
N ASP A 144 15.85 -4.22 -4.71
CA ASP A 144 15.80 -5.17 -5.83
C ASP A 144 14.43 -5.19 -6.50
N ALA A 145 13.35 -5.16 -5.72
CA ALA A 145 11.98 -5.11 -6.25
C ALA A 145 11.75 -3.86 -7.11
N LEU A 146 12.22 -2.69 -6.66
CA LEU A 146 12.12 -1.44 -7.42
C LEU A 146 12.99 -1.46 -8.68
N GLN A 147 14.20 -2.05 -8.62
CA GLN A 147 15.05 -2.19 -9.80
C GLN A 147 14.41 -3.15 -10.81
N MET A 148 13.93 -4.31 -10.38
CA MET A 148 13.21 -5.25 -11.26
C MET A 148 11.93 -4.62 -11.84
N CYS A 149 11.24 -3.74 -11.10
CA CYS A 149 10.11 -2.99 -11.62
C CYS A 149 10.54 -2.05 -12.75
N ALA A 150 11.63 -1.31 -12.56
CA ALA A 150 12.18 -0.43 -13.59
C ALA A 150 12.60 -1.19 -14.86
N ASP A 151 13.08 -2.42 -14.70
CA ASP A 151 13.45 -3.31 -15.80
C ASP A 151 12.23 -4.02 -16.46
N GLY A 152 11.00 -3.75 -15.99
CA GLY A 152 9.75 -4.31 -16.50
C GLY A 152 9.50 -5.79 -16.11
N LEU A 153 10.30 -6.34 -15.20
CA LEU A 153 10.24 -7.75 -14.78
C LEU A 153 9.32 -7.97 -13.58
N PHE A 154 9.03 -6.90 -12.82
CA PHE A 154 8.32 -6.94 -11.55
C PHE A 154 7.24 -5.84 -11.50
N PRO A 155 6.14 -5.98 -12.25
CA PRO A 155 5.11 -4.93 -12.30
C PRO A 155 4.46 -4.72 -10.93
N LEU A 156 4.41 -3.47 -10.47
CA LEU A 156 3.92 -3.06 -9.17
C LEU A 156 2.72 -2.11 -9.30
N ALA A 157 1.74 -2.25 -8.41
CA ALA A 157 0.75 -1.22 -8.19
C ALA A 157 1.36 -0.02 -7.46
N LEU A 158 0.80 1.18 -7.65
CA LEU A 158 1.35 2.39 -7.07
C LEU A 158 1.50 2.36 -5.55
N PRO A 159 0.52 1.88 -4.74
CA PRO A 159 0.71 1.75 -3.30
C PRO A 159 1.87 0.84 -2.92
N THR A 160 2.01 -0.27 -3.63
CA THR A 160 3.12 -1.23 -3.42
C THR A 160 4.47 -0.59 -3.74
N TRP A 161 4.55 0.10 -4.89
CA TRP A 161 5.77 0.78 -5.32
C TRP A 161 6.21 1.85 -4.31
N ILE A 162 5.30 2.71 -3.84
CA ILE A 162 5.60 3.77 -2.86
C ILE A 162 6.00 3.15 -1.51
N THR A 163 5.34 2.10 -1.08
CA THR A 163 5.70 1.40 0.15
C THR A 163 7.13 0.83 0.07
N LEU A 164 7.49 0.21 -1.05
CA LEU A 164 8.87 -0.26 -1.28
C LEU A 164 9.87 0.90 -1.34
N ASP A 165 9.54 2.02 -1.98
CA ASP A 165 10.42 3.20 -2.02
C ASP A 165 10.67 3.76 -0.62
N ASP A 166 9.65 3.78 0.23
CA ASP A 166 9.76 4.19 1.63
C ASP A 166 10.61 3.19 2.46
N LEU A 167 10.49 1.87 2.18
CA LEU A 167 11.21 0.83 2.91
C LEU A 167 12.69 0.72 2.51
N ARG A 168 13.08 1.10 1.29
CA ARG A 168 14.46 0.92 0.77
C ARG A 168 15.55 1.63 1.60
N THR A 169 15.17 2.62 2.39
CA THR A 169 16.10 3.34 3.27
C THR A 169 16.21 2.74 4.66
N ALA A 170 15.31 1.86 5.05
CA ALA A 170 15.34 1.18 6.33
C ALA A 170 16.40 0.06 6.30
N LYS A 171 17.24 0.00 7.35
CA LYS A 171 18.36 -0.93 7.45
C LYS A 171 18.26 -1.88 8.65
N ASP A 172 17.30 -1.68 9.52
CA ASP A 172 17.09 -2.47 10.72
C ASP A 172 15.61 -2.62 10.99
N VAL A 173 15.15 -3.87 11.15
CA VAL A 173 13.73 -4.20 11.35
C VAL A 173 13.21 -3.62 12.66
N ASN A 174 13.99 -3.68 13.75
CA ASN A 174 13.55 -3.18 15.05
C ASN A 174 13.42 -1.66 15.02
N ALA A 175 14.41 -0.97 14.44
CA ALA A 175 14.36 0.49 14.28
C ALA A 175 13.16 0.92 13.40
N LEU A 176 12.84 0.17 12.33
CA LEU A 176 11.67 0.42 11.50
C LEU A 176 10.37 0.24 12.30
N MET A 177 10.27 -0.82 13.10
CA MET A 177 9.10 -1.07 13.96
C MET A 177 8.94 0.01 15.01
N ASP A 178 10.02 0.39 15.72
CA ASP A 178 10.00 1.46 16.70
C ASP A 178 9.55 2.80 16.09
N ALA A 179 10.08 3.14 14.92
CA ALA A 179 9.68 4.35 14.19
C ALA A 179 8.21 4.30 13.75
N THR A 180 7.71 3.12 13.34
CA THR A 180 6.31 2.94 12.96
C THR A 180 5.37 3.09 14.15
N ILE A 181 5.70 2.49 15.29
CA ILE A 181 4.88 2.54 16.51
C ILE A 181 4.87 3.97 17.10
N THR A 182 6.02 4.63 17.15
CA THR A 182 6.15 5.97 17.75
C THR A 182 5.66 7.09 16.85
N GLY A 183 5.90 6.97 15.54
CA GLY A 183 5.50 7.97 14.54
C GLY A 183 4.05 7.86 14.06
N GLY A 184 3.42 6.71 14.31
CA GLY A 184 2.11 6.37 13.76
C GLY A 184 2.14 6.07 12.26
N PRO A 185 0.98 5.72 11.68
CA PRO A 185 0.88 5.30 10.29
C PRO A 185 1.05 6.47 9.31
N LYS A 186 1.59 6.18 8.14
CA LYS A 186 1.58 7.10 7.00
C LYS A 186 0.20 7.13 6.35
N TRP A 187 -0.31 8.32 6.04
CA TRP A 187 -1.64 8.51 5.46
C TRP A 187 -1.56 8.84 3.98
N TYR A 188 -2.09 7.96 3.16
CA TYR A 188 -2.15 8.10 1.71
C TYR A 188 -3.61 8.20 1.24
N HIS A 189 -4.35 9.21 1.75
CA HIS A 189 -5.66 9.58 1.24
C HIS A 189 -5.45 10.35 -0.06
N THR A 190 -5.70 9.69 -1.18
CA THR A 190 -5.23 10.11 -2.49
C THR A 190 -6.19 11.10 -3.14
N HIS A 191 -5.68 12.25 -3.53
CA HIS A 191 -6.37 13.21 -4.38
C HIS A 191 -5.78 13.18 -5.79
N ALA A 192 -6.65 13.06 -6.80
CA ALA A 192 -6.23 13.21 -8.17
C ALA A 192 -6.17 14.69 -8.52
N LEU A 193 -5.04 15.12 -9.03
CA LEU A 193 -4.87 16.44 -9.61
C LEU A 193 -5.11 16.38 -11.12
N GLY A 194 -5.55 17.47 -11.70
CA GLY A 194 -5.67 17.63 -13.16
C GLY A 194 -4.31 17.52 -13.86
N PRO A 195 -4.27 17.81 -15.15
CA PRO A 195 -3.03 17.85 -15.91
C PRO A 195 -1.99 18.74 -15.25
N VAL A 196 -0.73 18.29 -15.16
CA VAL A 196 0.37 19.02 -14.52
C VAL A 196 1.50 19.31 -15.49
N GLY A 197 1.96 20.56 -15.54
CA GLY A 197 3.10 21.02 -16.34
C GLY A 197 2.79 21.27 -17.83
N PRO A 198 3.79 21.67 -18.63
CA PRO A 198 3.62 22.23 -19.97
C PRO A 198 3.19 21.24 -21.07
N ARG A 199 3.08 19.94 -20.77
CA ARG A 199 2.49 18.91 -21.64
C ARG A 199 1.24 18.34 -20.99
N GLU A 200 0.26 19.19 -20.74
CA GLU A 200 -0.90 18.95 -19.90
C GLU A 200 -1.75 17.74 -20.32
N GLU A 201 -1.80 17.39 -21.60
CA GLU A 201 -2.71 16.36 -22.11
C GLU A 201 -2.40 14.94 -21.62
N ASP A 202 -1.16 14.67 -21.18
CA ASP A 202 -0.65 13.32 -20.92
C ASP A 202 -0.18 13.09 -19.48
N ARG A 203 -0.05 14.14 -18.65
CA ARG A 203 0.49 14.04 -17.30
C ARG A 203 -0.60 14.23 -16.26
N ARG A 204 -0.69 13.28 -15.34
CA ARG A 204 -1.60 13.32 -14.18
C ARG A 204 -0.79 13.25 -12.91
N ALA A 205 -1.28 13.84 -11.84
CA ALA A 205 -0.68 13.67 -10.54
C ALA A 205 -1.68 13.13 -9.54
N LEU A 206 -1.16 12.33 -8.61
CA LEU A 206 -1.85 11.91 -7.40
C LEU A 206 -1.08 12.49 -6.22
N CYS A 207 -1.75 13.20 -5.34
CA CYS A 207 -1.13 13.85 -4.19
C CYS A 207 -1.74 13.41 -2.86
N TRP A 208 -0.99 13.65 -1.80
CA TRP A 208 -1.35 13.30 -0.43
C TRP A 208 -1.16 14.50 0.50
N SER A 209 -1.58 14.35 1.74
CA SER A 209 -1.37 15.35 2.80
C SER A 209 0.08 15.80 2.86
N GLY A 210 0.32 17.08 3.06
CA GLY A 210 1.64 17.72 2.95
C GLY A 210 1.97 18.26 1.57
N ASP A 211 1.20 17.94 0.52
CA ASP A 211 1.29 18.60 -0.78
C ASP A 211 0.50 19.92 -0.78
N ALA A 212 1.07 20.98 -1.34
CA ALA A 212 0.42 22.29 -1.40
C ALA A 212 -0.90 22.28 -2.19
N SER A 213 -1.05 21.33 -3.13
CA SER A 213 -2.28 21.15 -3.93
C SER A 213 -3.31 20.25 -3.27
N TYR A 214 -2.97 19.60 -2.14
CA TYR A 214 -3.89 18.74 -1.41
C TYR A 214 -5.02 19.57 -0.82
N GLY A 215 -6.24 19.32 -1.20
CA GLY A 215 -7.41 20.09 -0.78
C GLY A 215 -7.80 21.27 -1.70
N SER A 216 -6.85 21.95 -2.38
CA SER A 216 -7.18 22.96 -3.39
C SER A 216 -7.56 22.33 -4.73
N GLY A 217 -6.95 21.21 -5.08
CA GLY A 217 -7.09 20.56 -6.39
C GLY A 217 -6.33 21.27 -7.53
N GLU A 218 -5.70 22.40 -7.24
CA GLU A 218 -4.94 23.19 -8.23
C GLU A 218 -3.53 22.63 -8.38
N PRO A 219 -3.16 22.03 -9.53
CA PRO A 219 -1.93 21.26 -9.68
C PRO A 219 -0.64 22.04 -9.46
N ASP A 220 -0.65 23.33 -9.77
CA ASP A 220 0.53 24.19 -9.74
C ASP A 220 0.60 25.11 -8.51
N THR A 221 -0.16 24.81 -7.47
CA THR A 221 -0.10 25.56 -6.21
C THR A 221 1.35 25.59 -5.68
N PRO A 222 1.96 26.78 -5.48
CA PRO A 222 3.33 26.86 -4.96
C PRO A 222 3.43 26.30 -3.54
N GLY A 223 4.49 25.57 -3.24
CA GLY A 223 4.75 25.05 -1.89
C GLY A 223 5.30 23.63 -1.88
N PRO A 224 5.24 22.95 -0.71
CA PRO A 224 5.72 21.58 -0.56
C PRO A 224 5.08 20.61 -1.54
N ARG A 225 5.81 19.56 -1.90
CA ARG A 225 5.33 18.48 -2.78
C ARG A 225 5.30 17.16 -2.03
N ASN A 226 4.19 16.45 -2.15
CA ASN A 226 4.04 15.06 -1.74
C ASN A 226 3.09 14.38 -2.73
N ARG A 227 3.62 14.06 -3.89
CA ARG A 227 2.84 13.57 -5.03
C ARG A 227 3.61 12.59 -5.89
N VAL A 228 2.89 11.84 -6.67
CA VAL A 228 3.43 11.12 -7.81
C VAL A 228 2.90 11.76 -9.09
N VAL A 229 3.80 11.97 -10.05
CA VAL A 229 3.45 12.41 -11.41
C VAL A 229 3.52 11.20 -12.31
N ILE A 230 2.43 10.89 -12.99
CA ILE A 230 2.30 9.77 -13.92
C ILE A 230 2.34 10.35 -15.34
N ASP A 231 3.39 10.01 -16.09
CA ASP A 231 3.58 10.38 -17.48
C ASP A 231 3.53 9.12 -18.35
N LYS A 232 2.50 8.96 -19.17
CA LYS A 232 2.20 7.83 -20.08
C LYS A 232 2.63 6.43 -19.67
N SER A 233 3.83 6.24 -19.13
CA SER A 233 4.41 4.94 -18.81
C SER A 233 5.27 4.91 -17.54
N PHE A 234 5.52 6.06 -16.90
CA PHE A 234 6.36 6.11 -15.71
C PHE A 234 5.74 6.97 -14.62
N ALA A 235 5.77 6.44 -13.38
CA ALA A 235 5.47 7.19 -12.17
C ALA A 235 6.76 7.83 -11.66
N VAL A 236 6.80 9.13 -11.49
CA VAL A 236 7.89 9.85 -10.84
C VAL A 236 7.40 10.39 -9.52
N LEU A 237 8.03 9.95 -8.44
CA LEU A 237 7.74 10.46 -7.10
C LEU A 237 8.38 11.84 -6.95
N ASP A 238 7.57 12.86 -6.69
CA ASP A 238 7.99 14.22 -6.42
C ASP A 238 7.69 14.51 -4.95
N ARG A 239 8.71 14.42 -4.12
CA ARG A 239 8.68 14.71 -2.68
C ARG A 239 9.68 15.80 -2.35
N ILE A 240 9.19 17.02 -2.17
CA ILE A 240 9.94 18.11 -1.55
C ILE A 240 9.31 18.32 -0.18
N VAL A 241 9.79 17.57 0.81
CA VAL A 241 9.41 17.78 2.22
C VAL A 241 10.17 19.00 2.69
N SER A 242 9.45 20.06 3.09
CA SER A 242 10.08 21.15 3.85
C SER A 242 10.60 20.57 5.17
N ALA A 243 11.87 20.78 5.42
CA ALA A 243 12.50 20.44 6.70
C ALA A 243 11.86 21.22 7.85
#